data_22333883afab9fc1f593cac1788f2778
#
_entry.id   22333883afab9fc1f593cac1788f2778
#
_cell.length_a   1.000
_cell.length_b   1.000
_cell.length_c   1.000
_cell.angle_alpha   90.00
_cell.angle_beta   90.00
_cell.angle_gamma   90.00
#
_symmetry.space_group_name_H-M   'P 1'
#
loop_
_entity.id
_entity.type
_entity.pdbx_description
1 polymer ?
#
loop_
_entity_poly.entity_id
_entity_poly.type
_entity_poly.pdbx_seq_one_letter_code
_entity_poly.pdbx_strand_id
1 'polypeptide(L)'
;YDGEGHLVLNEELDINGKHYKFTESGAAYTGLYTDGTDTYYYQADGSRAEDAGMQLNGYWCYFQKDGKLLSSGWREKAGNYYYYDEAAHLVTNRGIELDGHWYYVDGSGRRYTAQFRQKNNTQYYYDENGYLVTNCELDINGKHYKFTGSGAVYTGWYVGEDGLYYYDQQGFCLTDTGKKLSGYWYYFQKDGKMLSSGWREKDGSHYYYDAQGHLILNAGMKIDGYWYYLDGNGRRYESQFRQKGADWYYYDEEGHLVLNRDMKIGKYRYIFQNNGAAYRGLKTENGKVIGFTPLGRQAFDDGVKDGNDWYYFDAAGNMKKDYWRTKDGGKYYYQADGTLARNKGLKIGGNWYYLTDSGKMHTGWRNKDGYRYYYNSYGHLVMNGTITINGVTYRFDAYGRLMNSPRRISVFSTVSTNNYNGTYNMTKALLYFNQVTIQPGQTLSFFGIAGPCGKAQGFLPGGVVGGVGYGGGICQASTTLYGAALRAGLTIVQRRNHSVPSTYVPIGQDAMVNYGSSDLKIRNDYNYAVKLVTYVSGNTLYAEVWGIQPDWFDSVDIVSWKTGSRSAVAYRKYIKNGQVVKTEQLPSSYYSR
;
A
#
# COMPACT_ATOMS: atom_id res chain seq x y z
N TYR A 1 -76.22 69.92 1.27
CA TYR A 1 -76.57 71.35 1.38
C TYR A 1 -75.24 72.09 1.61
N ASP A 2 -75.12 73.27 0.97
CA ASP A 2 -73.97 74.18 1.16
C ASP A 2 -74.13 74.92 2.54
N GLY A 3 -73.16 75.84 2.82
CA GLY A 3 -73.19 76.68 4.08
C GLY A 3 -74.35 77.60 4.18
N GLU A 4 -75.13 77.80 3.14
CA GLU A 4 -76.34 78.63 3.08
C GLU A 4 -77.64 77.83 3.10
N GLY A 5 -77.51 76.45 3.09
CA GLY A 5 -78.67 75.55 3.17
C GLY A 5 -79.26 75.18 1.80
N HIS A 6 -78.62 75.44 0.69
CA HIS A 6 -79.01 75.03 -0.67
C HIS A 6 -78.55 73.59 -0.98
N LEU A 7 -79.37 72.85 -1.67
CA LEU A 7 -78.97 71.53 -2.17
C LEU A 7 -77.88 71.70 -3.20
N VAL A 8 -76.72 71.06 -2.98
CA VAL A 8 -75.65 71.07 -3.93
C VAL A 8 -75.98 70.11 -5.05
N LEU A 9 -76.00 70.58 -6.26
CA LEU A 9 -76.34 69.83 -7.44
C LEU A 9 -75.21 69.93 -8.49
N ASN A 10 -74.74 68.78 -9.00
CA ASN A 10 -73.79 68.68 -10.09
C ASN A 10 -72.46 69.43 -9.86
N GLU A 11 -72.07 69.61 -8.59
CA GLU A 11 -70.88 70.34 -8.18
C GLU A 11 -69.94 69.46 -7.35
N GLU A 12 -68.70 69.91 -7.20
CA GLU A 12 -67.70 69.32 -6.33
C GLU A 12 -67.45 70.24 -5.15
N LEU A 13 -67.39 69.67 -3.93
CA LEU A 13 -67.11 70.37 -2.70
C LEU A 13 -66.15 69.66 -1.78
N ASP A 14 -65.31 70.47 -1.13
CA ASP A 14 -64.51 70.00 -0.01
C ASP A 14 -65.25 70.12 1.32
N ILE A 15 -65.57 69.03 1.95
CA ILE A 15 -66.25 68.98 3.23
C ILE A 15 -65.35 68.30 4.26
N ASN A 16 -64.93 69.06 5.31
CA ASN A 16 -64.04 68.56 6.34
C ASN A 16 -62.74 67.96 5.85
N GLY A 17 -62.15 68.57 4.82
CA GLY A 17 -60.89 68.09 4.17
C GLY A 17 -61.03 66.82 3.31
N LYS A 18 -62.27 66.43 2.98
CA LYS A 18 -62.60 65.38 2.04
C LYS A 18 -63.33 65.97 0.84
N HIS A 19 -62.96 65.51 -0.37
CA HIS A 19 -63.54 65.96 -1.62
C HIS A 19 -64.77 65.10 -1.99
N TYR A 20 -65.90 65.73 -2.30
CA TYR A 20 -67.13 65.08 -2.71
C TYR A 20 -67.64 65.63 -4.05
N LYS A 21 -68.26 64.78 -4.83
CA LYS A 21 -69.00 65.16 -6.04
C LYS A 21 -70.46 64.85 -5.87
N PHE A 22 -71.31 65.79 -6.18
CA PHE A 22 -72.70 65.61 -6.13
C PHE A 22 -73.31 65.45 -7.52
N THR A 23 -74.33 64.57 -7.63
CA THR A 23 -75.09 64.32 -8.85
C THR A 23 -76.14 65.42 -9.09
N GLU A 24 -76.75 65.33 -10.28
CA GLU A 24 -77.92 66.22 -10.59
C GLU A 24 -79.09 66.11 -9.60
N SER A 25 -79.17 64.98 -8.92
CA SER A 25 -80.17 64.79 -7.85
C SER A 25 -79.74 65.27 -6.46
N GLY A 26 -78.49 65.78 -6.32
CA GLY A 26 -77.87 66.16 -5.06
C GLY A 26 -77.35 64.99 -4.22
N ALA A 27 -77.42 63.78 -4.69
CA ALA A 27 -76.82 62.64 -4.00
C ALA A 27 -75.26 62.67 -4.21
N ALA A 28 -74.52 62.29 -3.12
CA ALA A 28 -73.07 62.12 -3.25
C ALA A 28 -72.78 61.00 -4.25
N TYR A 29 -71.85 61.27 -5.23
CA TYR A 29 -71.42 60.29 -6.20
C TYR A 29 -70.64 59.20 -5.50
N THR A 30 -70.80 57.96 -5.98
CA THR A 30 -70.01 56.81 -5.48
C THR A 30 -69.56 55.96 -6.66
N GLY A 31 -68.32 55.37 -6.59
CA GLY A 31 -67.78 54.56 -7.64
C GLY A 31 -66.77 55.32 -8.57
N LEU A 32 -66.42 54.74 -9.70
CA LEU A 32 -65.49 55.33 -10.66
C LEU A 32 -66.19 56.49 -11.40
N TYR A 33 -65.49 57.61 -11.50
CA TYR A 33 -65.90 58.80 -12.28
C TYR A 33 -64.77 59.26 -13.19
N THR A 34 -65.06 59.51 -14.45
CA THR A 34 -64.08 60.04 -15.40
C THR A 34 -64.57 61.39 -15.92
N ASP A 35 -63.73 62.41 -15.81
CA ASP A 35 -64.04 63.77 -16.28
C ASP A 35 -63.75 64.07 -17.75
N GLY A 36 -63.44 63.02 -18.51
CA GLY A 36 -62.99 63.06 -19.92
C GLY A 36 -61.50 62.81 -20.07
N THR A 37 -60.68 63.19 -19.11
CA THR A 37 -59.24 63.03 -19.10
C THR A 37 -58.75 62.15 -17.98
N ASP A 38 -59.25 62.42 -16.76
CA ASP A 38 -58.80 61.79 -15.53
C ASP A 38 -59.88 60.91 -14.91
N THR A 39 -59.52 59.88 -14.20
CA THR A 39 -60.45 58.97 -13.50
C THR A 39 -60.27 59.08 -12.00
N TYR A 40 -61.35 59.19 -11.29
CA TYR A 40 -61.42 59.31 -9.85
C TYR A 40 -62.30 58.19 -9.26
N TYR A 41 -62.17 57.93 -7.99
CA TYR A 41 -63.06 56.99 -7.28
C TYR A 41 -63.64 57.65 -6.06
N TYR A 42 -64.95 57.67 -5.99
CA TYR A 42 -65.66 58.13 -4.87
C TYR A 42 -66.08 56.90 -4.03
N GLN A 43 -65.74 56.93 -2.73
CA GLN A 43 -65.92 55.82 -1.84
C GLN A 43 -67.42 55.68 -1.44
N ALA A 44 -67.74 54.59 -0.66
CA ALA A 44 -69.13 54.37 -0.28
C ALA A 44 -69.70 55.48 0.62
N ASP A 45 -68.85 56.27 1.31
CA ASP A 45 -69.25 57.47 2.06
C ASP A 45 -69.32 58.71 1.17
N GLY A 46 -69.15 58.60 -0.11
CA GLY A 46 -69.17 59.68 -1.08
C GLY A 46 -67.85 60.48 -1.19
N SER A 47 -66.87 60.25 -0.35
CA SER A 47 -65.56 60.95 -0.38
C SER A 47 -64.69 60.42 -1.46
N ARG A 48 -63.97 61.33 -2.18
CA ARG A 48 -62.94 60.94 -3.19
C ARG A 48 -61.75 60.20 -2.55
N ALA A 49 -61.38 59.13 -3.13
CA ALA A 49 -60.16 58.42 -2.74
C ALA A 49 -58.92 59.24 -3.13
N GLU A 50 -58.08 59.60 -2.15
CA GLU A 50 -56.87 60.38 -2.30
C GLU A 50 -55.73 59.71 -1.54
N ASP A 51 -54.49 59.65 -2.12
CA ASP A 51 -53.33 58.88 -1.63
C ASP A 51 -53.70 57.45 -1.20
N ALA A 52 -54.61 56.82 -1.91
CA ALA A 52 -55.20 55.55 -1.51
C ALA A 52 -55.00 54.43 -2.52
N GLY A 53 -54.47 53.29 -2.02
CA GLY A 53 -54.48 52.04 -2.78
C GLY A 53 -55.72 51.22 -2.43
N MET A 54 -56.42 50.72 -3.44
CA MET A 54 -57.60 49.89 -3.26
C MET A 54 -57.73 48.84 -4.36
N GLN A 55 -58.48 47.79 -4.07
CA GLN A 55 -58.75 46.74 -5.04
C GLN A 55 -60.06 47.02 -5.78
N LEU A 56 -59.95 47.21 -7.09
CA LEU A 56 -61.08 47.37 -7.98
C LEU A 56 -61.12 46.20 -8.98
N ASN A 57 -62.27 45.53 -9.07
CA ASN A 57 -62.43 44.37 -9.98
C ASN A 57 -61.32 43.31 -9.86
N GLY A 58 -60.76 43.10 -8.67
CA GLY A 58 -59.70 42.12 -8.42
C GLY A 58 -58.28 42.64 -8.64
N TYR A 59 -58.12 43.89 -9.11
CA TYR A 59 -56.83 44.51 -9.35
C TYR A 59 -56.51 45.61 -8.34
N TRP A 60 -55.28 45.73 -7.90
CA TRP A 60 -54.83 46.84 -7.08
C TRP A 60 -54.64 48.09 -7.92
N CYS A 61 -55.35 49.16 -7.59
CA CYS A 61 -55.26 50.49 -8.19
C CYS A 61 -54.78 51.51 -7.17
N TYR A 62 -54.24 52.62 -7.61
CA TYR A 62 -53.82 53.69 -6.72
C TYR A 62 -54.37 55.04 -7.20
N PHE A 63 -54.99 55.72 -6.30
CA PHE A 63 -55.42 57.10 -6.50
C PHE A 63 -54.42 58.05 -5.86
N GLN A 64 -53.92 58.97 -6.66
CA GLN A 64 -52.89 59.92 -6.28
C GLN A 64 -53.42 60.94 -5.25
N LYS A 65 -52.52 61.82 -4.73
CA LYS A 65 -52.91 62.84 -3.77
C LYS A 65 -53.99 63.83 -4.28
N ASP A 66 -54.01 64.05 -5.58
CA ASP A 66 -54.98 64.84 -6.29
C ASP A 66 -56.30 64.06 -6.60
N GLY A 67 -56.36 62.81 -6.20
CA GLY A 67 -57.46 61.90 -6.44
C GLY A 67 -57.48 61.21 -7.76
N LYS A 68 -56.57 61.52 -8.67
CA LYS A 68 -56.45 60.88 -10.00
C LYS A 68 -55.97 59.43 -9.92
N LEU A 69 -56.58 58.57 -10.69
CA LEU A 69 -56.15 57.21 -10.88
C LEU A 69 -54.79 57.18 -11.56
N LEU A 70 -53.79 56.57 -10.94
CA LEU A 70 -52.45 56.44 -11.52
C LEU A 70 -52.47 55.35 -12.60
N SER A 71 -52.19 55.72 -13.82
CA SER A 71 -51.93 54.80 -14.94
C SER A 71 -50.59 55.10 -15.61
N SER A 72 -49.96 54.08 -16.21
CA SER A 72 -48.66 54.19 -16.88
C SER A 72 -47.59 54.89 -16.04
N GLY A 73 -47.56 54.66 -14.72
CA GLY A 73 -46.70 55.46 -13.86
C GLY A 73 -46.18 54.74 -12.60
N TRP A 74 -45.14 55.35 -12.02
CA TRP A 74 -44.53 54.89 -10.79
C TRP A 74 -45.12 55.62 -9.58
N ARG A 75 -45.45 54.84 -8.57
CA ARG A 75 -45.72 55.32 -7.21
C ARG A 75 -44.56 55.02 -6.29
N GLU A 76 -44.08 55.99 -5.57
CA GLU A 76 -43.15 55.79 -4.44
C GLU A 76 -43.96 55.68 -3.14
N LYS A 77 -43.62 54.67 -2.33
CA LYS A 77 -44.15 54.52 -0.97
C LYS A 77 -43.11 53.90 -0.04
N ALA A 78 -42.73 54.65 0.98
CA ALA A 78 -41.75 54.22 1.99
C ALA A 78 -40.43 53.71 1.34
N GLY A 79 -39.88 54.43 0.35
CA GLY A 79 -38.67 54.11 -0.36
C GLY A 79 -38.78 52.94 -1.37
N ASN A 80 -39.97 52.42 -1.59
CA ASN A 80 -40.26 51.40 -2.62
C ASN A 80 -41.03 52.00 -3.76
N TYR A 81 -40.75 51.52 -4.98
CA TYR A 81 -41.43 51.96 -6.22
C TYR A 81 -42.34 50.86 -6.71
N TYR A 82 -43.59 51.28 -7.09
CA TYR A 82 -44.66 50.42 -7.60
C TYR A 82 -45.11 50.93 -8.94
N TYR A 83 -45.22 50.10 -9.97
CA TYR A 83 -45.67 50.49 -11.31
C TYR A 83 -47.13 50.09 -11.53
N TYR A 84 -47.89 51.03 -12.02
CA TYR A 84 -49.25 50.80 -12.49
C TYR A 84 -49.29 50.91 -14.01
N ASP A 85 -49.86 49.90 -14.67
CA ASP A 85 -49.90 49.83 -16.14
C ASP A 85 -50.95 50.78 -16.76
N GLU A 86 -51.09 50.70 -18.08
CA GLU A 86 -52.07 51.54 -18.83
C GLU A 86 -53.52 51.33 -18.34
N ALA A 87 -53.84 50.15 -17.86
CA ALA A 87 -55.13 49.85 -17.24
C ALA A 87 -55.22 50.26 -15.77
N ALA A 88 -54.22 50.99 -15.24
CA ALA A 88 -54.06 51.42 -13.87
C ALA A 88 -53.94 50.25 -12.85
N HIS A 89 -53.55 49.07 -13.28
CA HIS A 89 -53.37 47.91 -12.44
C HIS A 89 -51.94 47.85 -11.92
N LEU A 90 -51.77 47.57 -10.64
CA LEU A 90 -50.46 47.30 -10.05
C LEU A 90 -49.81 46.11 -10.75
N VAL A 91 -48.67 46.33 -11.37
CA VAL A 91 -47.86 45.25 -12.01
C VAL A 91 -47.09 44.50 -10.93
N THR A 92 -47.20 43.17 -10.93
CA THR A 92 -46.50 42.28 -10.02
C THR A 92 -45.79 41.15 -10.73
N ASN A 93 -44.67 40.69 -10.13
CA ASN A 93 -43.87 39.52 -10.57
C ASN A 93 -43.51 39.55 -12.09
N ARG A 94 -43.16 40.73 -12.63
CA ARG A 94 -42.99 40.93 -14.08
C ARG A 94 -41.87 41.90 -14.40
N GLY A 95 -41.23 41.70 -15.58
CA GLY A 95 -40.35 42.69 -16.22
C GLY A 95 -41.17 43.76 -16.92
N ILE A 96 -40.70 44.98 -16.89
CA ILE A 96 -41.35 46.17 -17.50
C ILE A 96 -40.25 46.90 -18.30
N GLU A 97 -40.53 47.23 -19.55
CA GLU A 97 -39.67 48.06 -20.36
C GLU A 97 -40.26 49.45 -20.49
N LEU A 98 -39.53 50.47 -20.03
CA LEU A 98 -39.95 51.87 -20.09
C LEU A 98 -38.71 52.72 -20.46
N ASP A 99 -38.90 53.62 -21.40
CA ASP A 99 -37.88 54.59 -21.83
C ASP A 99 -36.52 53.93 -22.18
N GLY A 100 -36.58 52.74 -22.79
CA GLY A 100 -35.40 51.97 -23.18
C GLY A 100 -34.69 51.22 -22.04
N HIS A 101 -35.28 51.23 -20.81
CA HIS A 101 -34.76 50.53 -19.64
C HIS A 101 -35.67 49.39 -19.22
N TRP A 102 -35.08 48.27 -18.81
CA TRP A 102 -35.80 47.17 -18.23
C TRP A 102 -35.80 47.24 -16.71
N TYR A 103 -36.96 47.13 -16.12
CA TYR A 103 -37.19 47.03 -14.67
C TYR A 103 -37.78 45.67 -14.32
N TYR A 104 -37.73 45.34 -13.08
CA TYR A 104 -38.47 44.19 -12.55
C TYR A 104 -39.16 44.55 -11.25
N VAL A 105 -40.41 44.12 -11.14
CA VAL A 105 -41.20 44.22 -9.89
C VAL A 105 -41.45 42.83 -9.33
N ASP A 106 -41.37 42.71 -7.99
CA ASP A 106 -41.57 41.44 -7.28
C ASP A 106 -43.07 41.06 -7.19
N GLY A 107 -43.37 39.94 -6.51
CA GLY A 107 -44.72 39.47 -6.30
C GLY A 107 -45.59 40.42 -5.46
N SER A 108 -45.01 41.40 -4.78
CA SER A 108 -45.69 42.47 -4.03
C SER A 108 -45.76 43.77 -4.86
N GLY A 109 -45.26 43.77 -6.09
CA GLY A 109 -45.19 44.93 -6.95
C GLY A 109 -44.03 45.88 -6.69
N ARG A 110 -43.07 45.55 -5.80
CA ARG A 110 -41.92 46.39 -5.48
C ARG A 110 -40.86 46.28 -6.58
N ARG A 111 -40.36 47.42 -7.06
CA ARG A 111 -39.27 47.47 -7.99
C ARG A 111 -37.97 46.96 -7.38
N TYR A 112 -37.26 46.11 -8.09
CA TYR A 112 -35.90 45.77 -7.76
C TYR A 112 -34.99 46.98 -7.90
N THR A 113 -34.21 47.25 -6.86
CA THR A 113 -33.27 48.38 -6.80
C THR A 113 -32.03 47.98 -6.04
N ALA A 114 -30.84 48.21 -6.57
CA ALA A 114 -29.54 47.81 -6.04
C ALA A 114 -29.52 46.35 -5.56
N GLN A 115 -30.09 45.43 -6.34
CA GLN A 115 -30.18 44.03 -5.90
C GLN A 115 -30.17 43.02 -7.07
N PHE A 116 -29.75 41.80 -6.72
CA PHE A 116 -29.79 40.67 -7.62
C PHE A 116 -31.17 40.01 -7.66
N ARG A 117 -31.54 39.59 -8.85
CA ARG A 117 -32.70 38.72 -9.09
C ARG A 117 -32.26 37.40 -9.67
N GLN A 118 -32.67 36.30 -9.07
CA GLN A 118 -32.53 34.96 -9.60
C GLN A 118 -33.75 34.57 -10.44
N LYS A 119 -33.49 34.16 -11.70
CA LYS A 119 -34.52 33.55 -12.55
C LYS A 119 -33.96 32.25 -13.13
N ASN A 120 -34.56 31.13 -12.72
CA ASN A 120 -33.97 29.80 -12.95
C ASN A 120 -32.53 29.75 -12.41
N ASN A 121 -31.55 29.35 -13.22
CA ASN A 121 -30.14 29.30 -12.85
C ASN A 121 -29.34 30.55 -13.26
N THR A 122 -30.03 31.62 -13.63
CA THR A 122 -29.40 32.85 -14.12
C THR A 122 -29.66 33.99 -13.16
N GLN A 123 -28.64 34.77 -12.87
CA GLN A 123 -28.73 35.98 -12.06
C GLN A 123 -28.73 37.22 -12.93
N TYR A 124 -29.48 38.22 -12.51
CA TYR A 124 -29.60 39.55 -13.09
C TYR A 124 -29.42 40.58 -11.99
N TYR A 125 -28.86 41.74 -12.30
CA TYR A 125 -28.73 42.83 -11.33
C TYR A 125 -29.50 44.06 -11.81
N TYR A 126 -30.20 44.68 -10.90
CA TYR A 126 -30.86 45.95 -11.13
C TYR A 126 -30.14 47.01 -10.29
N ASP A 127 -29.75 48.12 -10.95
CA ASP A 127 -28.98 49.18 -10.32
C ASP A 127 -29.79 50.02 -9.31
N GLU A 128 -29.20 51.10 -8.82
CA GLU A 128 -29.85 52.02 -7.86
C GLU A 128 -31.09 52.69 -8.47
N ASN A 129 -31.12 52.88 -9.78
CA ASN A 129 -32.27 53.42 -10.50
C ASN A 129 -33.33 52.34 -10.79
N GLY A 130 -33.02 51.07 -10.53
CA GLY A 130 -33.85 49.91 -10.86
C GLY A 130 -33.70 49.45 -12.32
N TYR A 131 -32.70 49.92 -13.06
CA TYR A 131 -32.45 49.49 -14.42
C TYR A 131 -31.75 48.13 -14.43
N LEU A 132 -32.17 47.24 -15.29
CA LEU A 132 -31.41 46.02 -15.58
C LEU A 132 -30.04 46.36 -16.14
N VAL A 133 -29.03 45.94 -15.41
CA VAL A 133 -27.63 46.13 -15.88
C VAL A 133 -27.34 45.17 -17.02
N THR A 134 -26.86 45.73 -18.16
CA THR A 134 -26.58 44.96 -19.38
C THR A 134 -25.23 45.39 -19.96
N ASN A 135 -24.54 44.43 -20.63
CA ASN A 135 -23.38 44.66 -21.50
C ASN A 135 -22.28 45.54 -20.89
N CYS A 136 -22.01 45.38 -19.59
CA CYS A 136 -20.96 46.11 -18.86
C CYS A 136 -20.32 45.28 -17.77
N GLU A 137 -19.30 45.82 -17.17
CA GLU A 137 -18.66 45.30 -15.95
C GLU A 137 -18.94 46.23 -14.78
N LEU A 138 -19.16 45.69 -13.61
CA LEU A 138 -19.53 46.47 -12.42
C LEU A 138 -19.04 45.81 -11.15
N ASP A 139 -18.51 46.64 -10.25
CA ASP A 139 -18.14 46.20 -8.91
C ASP A 139 -19.33 46.37 -7.96
N ILE A 140 -19.79 45.25 -7.39
CA ILE A 140 -20.91 45.20 -6.49
C ILE A 140 -20.44 44.57 -5.18
N ASN A 141 -20.52 45.29 -4.08
CA ASN A 141 -20.08 44.83 -2.77
C ASN A 141 -18.63 44.27 -2.74
N GLY A 142 -17.71 44.95 -3.47
CA GLY A 142 -16.30 44.57 -3.55
C GLY A 142 -16.01 43.32 -4.42
N LYS A 143 -16.99 42.87 -5.21
CA LYS A 143 -16.85 41.80 -6.16
C LYS A 143 -17.09 42.31 -7.58
N HIS A 144 -16.24 41.90 -8.53
CA HIS A 144 -16.32 42.29 -9.91
C HIS A 144 -17.21 41.34 -10.71
N TYR A 145 -18.23 41.87 -11.37
CA TYR A 145 -19.20 41.14 -12.19
C TYR A 145 -19.14 41.62 -13.64
N LYS A 146 -19.45 40.72 -14.54
CA LYS A 146 -19.67 41.03 -15.97
C LYS A 146 -21.11 40.66 -16.32
N PHE A 147 -21.77 41.57 -17.04
CA PHE A 147 -23.14 41.37 -17.50
C PHE A 147 -23.18 41.23 -19.04
N THR A 148 -23.93 40.25 -19.51
CA THR A 148 -24.18 40.01 -20.92
C THR A 148 -25.13 41.06 -21.51
N GLY A 149 -25.26 41.11 -22.83
CA GLY A 149 -26.27 41.97 -23.49
C GLY A 149 -27.70 41.66 -23.09
N SER A 150 -27.99 40.47 -22.61
CA SER A 150 -29.31 40.09 -22.05
C SER A 150 -29.49 40.44 -20.57
N GLY A 151 -28.48 41.01 -19.93
CA GLY A 151 -28.46 41.33 -18.49
C GLY A 151 -28.12 40.14 -17.59
N ALA A 152 -27.88 38.99 -18.15
CA ALA A 152 -27.44 37.84 -17.37
C ALA A 152 -26.03 38.05 -16.85
N VAL A 153 -25.81 37.71 -15.57
CA VAL A 153 -24.45 37.64 -14.98
C VAL A 153 -23.63 36.61 -15.73
N TYR A 154 -22.46 36.99 -16.20
CA TYR A 154 -21.54 36.09 -16.90
C TYR A 154 -20.93 35.07 -15.92
N THR A 155 -20.78 33.85 -16.38
CA THR A 155 -20.14 32.76 -15.62
C THR A 155 -19.23 31.94 -16.54
N GLY A 156 -18.16 31.39 -15.99
CA GLY A 156 -17.20 30.59 -16.74
C GLY A 156 -16.00 31.38 -17.27
N TRP A 157 -15.32 30.82 -18.25
CA TRP A 157 -14.13 31.42 -18.84
C TRP A 157 -14.46 32.61 -19.72
N TYR A 158 -13.73 33.69 -19.56
CA TYR A 158 -13.82 34.89 -20.35
C TYR A 158 -12.46 35.26 -20.96
N VAL A 159 -12.43 35.45 -22.25
CA VAL A 159 -11.28 35.94 -23.01
C VAL A 159 -11.41 37.46 -23.10
N GLY A 160 -10.62 38.15 -22.29
CA GLY A 160 -10.49 39.61 -22.36
C GLY A 160 -9.43 40.02 -23.36
N GLU A 161 -9.28 41.34 -23.60
CA GLU A 161 -8.28 41.88 -24.53
C GLU A 161 -6.83 41.58 -24.08
N ASP A 162 -6.60 41.45 -22.79
CA ASP A 162 -5.29 41.37 -22.16
C ASP A 162 -5.05 40.09 -21.35
N GLY A 163 -6.00 39.15 -21.33
CA GLY A 163 -5.86 37.88 -20.63
C GLY A 163 -7.11 37.03 -20.53
N LEU A 164 -6.96 35.91 -19.85
CA LEU A 164 -8.05 34.99 -19.52
C LEU A 164 -8.52 35.25 -18.08
N TYR A 165 -9.82 35.29 -17.91
CA TYR A 165 -10.51 35.48 -16.64
C TYR A 165 -11.48 34.34 -16.39
N TYR A 166 -11.87 34.16 -15.14
CA TYR A 166 -12.90 33.19 -14.79
C TYR A 166 -13.91 33.80 -13.82
N TYR A 167 -15.16 33.78 -14.23
CA TYR A 167 -16.29 34.16 -13.40
C TYR A 167 -16.92 32.89 -12.81
N ASP A 168 -17.05 32.84 -11.50
CA ASP A 168 -17.54 31.66 -10.82
C ASP A 168 -19.08 31.44 -11.03
N GLN A 169 -19.65 30.45 -10.37
CA GLN A 169 -21.07 30.16 -10.48
C GLN A 169 -21.97 31.25 -9.90
N GLN A 170 -21.45 32.10 -9.03
CA GLN A 170 -22.10 33.29 -8.50
C GLN A 170 -21.89 34.50 -9.41
N GLY A 171 -21.07 34.39 -10.45
CA GLY A 171 -20.83 35.39 -11.49
C GLY A 171 -19.83 36.47 -11.14
N PHE A 172 -19.05 36.33 -10.07
CA PHE A 172 -17.97 37.28 -9.81
C PHE A 172 -16.62 36.75 -10.30
N CYS A 173 -15.79 37.65 -10.81
CA CYS A 173 -14.46 37.36 -11.29
C CYS A 173 -13.57 36.84 -10.15
N LEU A 174 -12.87 35.73 -10.37
CA LEU A 174 -11.89 35.24 -9.42
C LEU A 174 -10.64 36.13 -9.41
N THR A 175 -10.25 36.59 -8.23
CA THR A 175 -9.04 37.41 -8.01
C THR A 175 -8.24 36.85 -6.84
N ASP A 176 -6.90 36.97 -6.90
CA ASP A 176 -5.91 36.52 -5.90
C ASP A 176 -6.22 35.12 -5.33
N THR A 177 -6.64 34.19 -6.18
CA THR A 177 -7.08 32.88 -5.73
C THR A 177 -6.66 31.74 -6.64
N GLY A 178 -6.41 30.58 -6.04
CA GLY A 178 -6.27 29.31 -6.77
C GLY A 178 -7.61 28.59 -6.89
N LYS A 179 -7.91 28.09 -8.06
CA LYS A 179 -9.14 27.31 -8.32
C LYS A 179 -8.83 26.07 -9.14
N LYS A 180 -9.42 24.93 -8.74
CA LYS A 180 -9.34 23.72 -9.55
C LYS A 180 -10.53 23.67 -10.50
N LEU A 181 -10.24 23.64 -11.81
CA LEU A 181 -11.23 23.59 -12.88
C LEU A 181 -10.87 22.45 -13.85
N SER A 182 -11.82 21.62 -14.19
CA SER A 182 -11.62 20.49 -15.12
C SER A 182 -10.40 19.60 -14.83
N GLY A 183 -10.07 19.43 -13.53
CA GLY A 183 -8.94 18.59 -13.10
C GLY A 183 -7.62 19.33 -12.89
N TYR A 184 -7.46 20.54 -13.38
CA TYR A 184 -6.24 21.34 -13.30
C TYR A 184 -6.39 22.47 -12.27
N TRP A 185 -5.27 22.85 -11.62
CA TRP A 185 -5.21 24.01 -10.76
C TRP A 185 -4.78 25.23 -11.56
N TYR A 186 -5.54 26.32 -11.45
CA TYR A 186 -5.27 27.64 -11.99
C TYR A 186 -5.07 28.63 -10.88
N TYR A 187 -4.36 29.71 -11.15
CA TYR A 187 -4.28 30.85 -10.26
C TYR A 187 -4.72 32.11 -11.00
N PHE A 188 -5.62 32.84 -10.39
CA PHE A 188 -6.08 34.15 -10.85
C PHE A 188 -5.39 35.22 -10.02
N GLN A 189 -4.71 36.13 -10.70
CA GLN A 189 -3.93 37.20 -10.09
C GLN A 189 -4.85 38.25 -9.43
N LYS A 190 -4.28 39.28 -8.79
CA LYS A 190 -5.07 40.34 -8.13
C LYS A 190 -5.96 41.12 -9.10
N ASP A 191 -5.52 41.26 -10.34
CA ASP A 191 -6.28 41.88 -11.42
C ASP A 191 -7.30 40.93 -12.10
N GLY A 192 -7.44 39.72 -11.62
CA GLY A 192 -8.34 38.69 -12.14
C GLY A 192 -7.78 37.86 -13.30
N LYS A 193 -6.65 38.22 -13.85
CA LYS A 193 -6.03 37.48 -14.96
C LYS A 193 -5.52 36.14 -14.52
N MET A 194 -5.77 35.11 -15.30
CA MET A 194 -5.16 33.81 -15.12
C MET A 194 -3.65 33.90 -15.30
N LEU A 195 -2.89 33.43 -14.32
CA LEU A 195 -1.44 33.32 -14.45
C LEU A 195 -1.08 32.19 -15.43
N SER A 196 -0.33 32.53 -16.48
CA SER A 196 0.22 31.58 -17.44
C SER A 196 1.69 31.86 -17.71
N SER A 197 2.45 30.81 -18.05
CA SER A 197 3.91 30.89 -18.27
C SER A 197 4.65 31.68 -17.18
N GLY A 198 4.29 31.47 -15.92
CA GLY A 198 4.79 32.34 -14.86
C GLY A 198 4.96 31.68 -13.49
N TRP A 199 5.82 32.29 -12.71
CA TRP A 199 6.06 31.93 -11.31
C TRP A 199 5.09 32.67 -10.38
N ARG A 200 4.63 31.96 -9.37
CA ARG A 200 3.92 32.51 -8.22
C ARG A 200 4.66 32.17 -6.94
N GLU A 201 4.88 33.16 -6.11
CA GLU A 201 5.32 32.93 -4.74
C GLU A 201 4.12 32.93 -3.80
N LYS A 202 4.10 31.97 -2.88
CA LYS A 202 3.13 31.91 -1.79
C LYS A 202 3.77 31.24 -0.58
N ASP A 203 3.70 31.89 0.58
CA ASP A 203 4.19 31.39 1.86
C ASP A 203 5.65 30.88 1.76
N GLY A 204 6.52 31.64 1.06
CA GLY A 204 7.93 31.31 0.85
C GLY A 204 8.16 30.12 -0.08
N SER A 205 7.16 29.65 -0.79
CA SER A 205 7.27 28.58 -1.80
C SER A 205 6.96 29.12 -3.18
N HIS A 206 7.68 28.63 -4.20
CA HIS A 206 7.48 29.02 -5.59
C HIS A 206 6.74 27.93 -6.35
N TYR A 207 5.79 28.36 -7.18
CA TYR A 207 4.91 27.54 -8.01
C TYR A 207 4.99 28.01 -9.45
N TYR A 208 4.95 27.11 -10.42
CA TYR A 208 4.95 27.50 -11.83
C TYR A 208 3.68 27.04 -12.53
N TYR A 209 3.11 27.96 -13.33
CA TYR A 209 1.96 27.69 -14.19
C TYR A 209 2.42 27.70 -15.64
N ASP A 210 2.00 26.68 -16.40
CA ASP A 210 2.36 26.53 -17.81
C ASP A 210 1.65 27.55 -18.73
N ALA A 211 1.87 27.43 -20.04
CA ALA A 211 1.26 28.33 -21.02
C ALA A 211 -0.29 28.23 -21.06
N GLN A 212 -0.84 27.14 -20.58
CA GLN A 212 -2.29 26.92 -20.45
C GLN A 212 -2.80 27.35 -19.07
N GLY A 213 -1.94 27.86 -18.20
CA GLY A 213 -2.27 28.27 -16.84
C GLY A 213 -2.39 27.12 -15.84
N HIS A 214 -1.99 25.90 -16.21
CA HIS A 214 -2.02 24.76 -15.30
C HIS A 214 -0.84 24.81 -14.32
N LEU A 215 -1.12 24.60 -13.05
CA LEU A 215 -0.07 24.39 -12.05
C LEU A 215 0.70 23.11 -12.39
N ILE A 216 2.00 23.22 -12.54
CA ILE A 216 2.88 22.09 -12.78
C ILE A 216 3.09 21.30 -11.49
N LEU A 217 2.86 19.99 -11.55
CA LEU A 217 2.96 19.06 -10.42
C LEU A 217 3.92 17.92 -10.76
N ASN A 218 4.77 17.54 -9.81
CA ASN A 218 5.63 16.37 -9.85
C ASN A 218 6.45 16.25 -11.15
N ALA A 219 6.99 17.35 -11.64
CA ALA A 219 7.67 17.44 -12.93
C ALA A 219 8.96 18.23 -12.88
N GLY A 220 9.94 17.79 -13.69
CA GLY A 220 11.12 18.59 -14.03
C GLY A 220 10.88 19.33 -15.33
N MET A 221 11.27 20.60 -15.38
CA MET A 221 11.10 21.43 -16.56
C MET A 221 12.26 22.42 -16.72
N LYS A 222 12.44 22.89 -17.94
CA LYS A 222 13.47 23.87 -18.27
C LYS A 222 12.80 25.22 -18.54
N ILE A 223 13.16 26.23 -17.78
CA ILE A 223 12.64 27.60 -17.90
C ILE A 223 13.86 28.53 -17.97
N ASP A 224 13.91 29.40 -18.94
CA ASP A 224 14.98 30.41 -19.12
C ASP A 224 16.40 29.82 -19.06
N GLY A 225 16.55 28.60 -19.58
CA GLY A 225 17.84 27.91 -19.64
C GLY A 225 18.17 27.05 -18.43
N TYR A 226 17.45 27.14 -17.32
CA TYR A 226 17.66 26.40 -16.09
C TYR A 226 16.66 25.26 -15.92
N TRP A 227 17.10 24.16 -15.30
CA TRP A 227 16.23 23.06 -14.92
C TRP A 227 15.70 23.22 -13.51
N TYR A 228 14.40 23.10 -13.36
CA TYR A 228 13.67 23.13 -12.10
C TYR A 228 12.95 21.82 -11.86
N TYR A 229 12.59 21.57 -10.62
CA TYR A 229 11.68 20.50 -10.26
C TYR A 229 10.59 20.99 -9.32
N LEU A 230 9.34 20.70 -9.67
CA LEU A 230 8.14 20.97 -8.87
C LEU A 230 7.69 19.65 -8.24
N ASP A 231 7.42 19.65 -6.94
CA ASP A 231 6.95 18.48 -6.20
C ASP A 231 5.49 18.14 -6.52
N GLY A 232 4.93 17.12 -5.83
CA GLY A 232 3.54 16.71 -5.97
C GLY A 232 2.51 17.76 -5.54
N ASN A 233 2.93 18.79 -4.82
CA ASN A 233 2.12 19.94 -4.43
C ASN A 233 2.40 21.18 -5.32
N GLY A 234 3.27 21.03 -6.30
CA GLY A 234 3.69 22.12 -7.19
C GLY A 234 4.77 23.06 -6.60
N ARG A 235 5.37 22.71 -5.47
CA ARG A 235 6.42 23.53 -4.85
C ARG A 235 7.75 23.29 -5.55
N ARG A 236 8.46 24.36 -5.90
CA ARG A 236 9.81 24.30 -6.44
C ARG A 236 10.78 23.74 -5.40
N TYR A 237 11.65 22.86 -5.81
CA TYR A 237 12.79 22.40 -5.02
C TYR A 237 13.81 23.53 -4.90
N GLU A 238 14.20 23.87 -3.67
CA GLU A 238 15.17 24.90 -3.35
C GLU A 238 16.06 24.43 -2.20
N SER A 239 17.38 24.60 -2.32
CA SER A 239 18.37 24.17 -1.33
C SER A 239 18.19 22.71 -0.88
N GLN A 240 17.77 21.82 -1.78
CA GLN A 240 17.44 20.44 -1.39
C GLN A 240 17.83 19.39 -2.42
N PHE A 241 18.01 18.18 -1.91
CA PHE A 241 18.28 17.01 -2.72
C PHE A 241 16.99 16.34 -3.19
N ARG A 242 17.05 15.81 -4.42
CA ARG A 242 16.04 14.94 -4.99
C ARG A 242 16.66 13.63 -5.42
N GLN A 243 16.06 12.51 -5.02
CA GLN A 243 16.42 11.19 -5.53
C GLN A 243 15.54 10.81 -6.72
N LYS A 244 16.17 10.32 -7.80
CA LYS A 244 15.47 9.70 -8.94
C LYS A 244 16.17 8.39 -9.30
N GLY A 245 15.51 7.28 -9.03
CA GLY A 245 16.15 5.96 -9.11
C GLY A 245 17.30 5.85 -8.10
N ALA A 246 18.48 5.52 -8.59
CA ALA A 246 19.68 5.45 -7.76
C ALA A 246 20.43 6.78 -7.66
N ASP A 247 20.08 7.77 -8.46
CA ASP A 247 20.82 9.02 -8.59
C ASP A 247 20.25 10.13 -7.69
N TRP A 248 21.16 10.96 -7.19
CA TRP A 248 20.86 12.11 -6.36
C TRP A 248 21.17 13.39 -7.13
N TYR A 249 20.25 14.34 -7.08
CA TYR A 249 20.30 15.65 -7.71
C TYR A 249 20.15 16.71 -6.64
N TYR A 250 20.77 17.88 -6.83
CA TYR A 250 20.63 19.00 -5.92
C TYR A 250 20.12 20.22 -6.66
N TYR A 251 19.16 20.88 -6.08
CA TYR A 251 18.64 22.16 -6.53
C TYR A 251 19.12 23.24 -5.57
N ASP A 252 19.74 24.30 -6.10
CA ASP A 252 20.31 25.39 -5.33
C ASP A 252 19.24 26.32 -4.69
N GLU A 253 19.65 27.46 -4.15
CA GLU A 253 18.75 28.41 -3.48
C GLU A 253 17.74 29.03 -4.45
N GLU A 254 18.13 29.20 -5.72
CA GLU A 254 17.28 29.69 -6.79
C GLU A 254 16.42 28.58 -7.41
N GLY A 255 16.55 27.35 -6.95
CA GLY A 255 15.85 26.19 -7.45
C GLY A 255 16.43 25.60 -8.74
N HIS A 256 17.60 26.04 -9.16
CA HIS A 256 18.28 25.51 -10.36
C HIS A 256 18.90 24.16 -10.07
N LEU A 257 18.71 23.20 -10.96
CA LEU A 257 19.45 21.94 -10.92
C LEU A 257 20.94 22.22 -11.08
N VAL A 258 21.73 21.83 -10.10
CA VAL A 258 23.19 21.97 -10.15
C VAL A 258 23.79 21.00 -11.16
N LEU A 259 24.49 21.54 -12.14
CA LEU A 259 25.14 20.80 -13.22
C LEU A 259 26.66 21.06 -13.21
N ASN A 260 27.43 20.02 -13.55
CA ASN A 260 28.86 20.10 -13.82
C ASN A 260 29.66 20.92 -12.79
N ARG A 261 29.41 20.66 -11.50
CA ARG A 261 29.93 21.49 -10.41
C ARG A 261 30.46 20.63 -9.26
N ASP A 262 31.62 21.04 -8.76
CA ASP A 262 32.23 20.54 -7.53
C ASP A 262 31.97 21.55 -6.41
N MET A 263 31.28 21.14 -5.35
CA MET A 263 30.86 22.05 -4.28
C MET A 263 30.66 21.36 -2.94
N LYS A 264 30.68 22.16 -1.88
CA LYS A 264 30.27 21.72 -0.54
C LYS A 264 28.81 22.08 -0.28
N ILE A 265 28.05 21.12 0.25
CA ILE A 265 26.70 21.32 0.76
C ILE A 265 26.71 20.83 2.20
N GLY A 266 26.50 21.76 3.12
CA GLY A 266 26.78 21.53 4.53
C GLY A 266 28.25 21.15 4.76
N LYS A 267 28.52 20.06 5.44
CA LYS A 267 29.89 19.59 5.71
C LYS A 267 30.48 18.65 4.65
N TYR A 268 29.70 18.27 3.64
CA TYR A 268 30.11 17.27 2.65
C TYR A 268 30.42 17.88 1.29
N ARG A 269 31.43 17.34 0.60
CA ARG A 269 31.73 17.64 -0.81
C ARG A 269 30.95 16.74 -1.72
N TYR A 270 30.41 17.31 -2.81
CA TYR A 270 29.71 16.62 -3.90
C TYR A 270 30.30 17.05 -5.25
N ILE A 271 30.27 16.17 -6.20
CA ILE A 271 30.59 16.47 -7.60
C ILE A 271 29.35 16.15 -8.43
N PHE A 272 28.72 17.18 -8.98
CA PHE A 272 27.59 17.02 -9.88
C PHE A 272 28.07 16.92 -11.32
N GLN A 273 27.56 15.93 -12.04
CA GLN A 273 27.92 15.66 -13.43
C GLN A 273 27.14 16.58 -14.39
N ASN A 274 27.41 16.49 -15.69
CA ASN A 274 26.72 17.27 -16.71
C ASN A 274 25.20 17.01 -16.80
N ASN A 275 24.76 15.83 -16.37
CA ASN A 275 23.35 15.46 -16.26
C ASN A 275 22.73 15.82 -14.90
N GLY A 276 23.47 16.45 -14.01
CA GLY A 276 23.06 16.85 -12.65
C GLY A 276 23.12 15.75 -11.61
N ALA A 277 23.43 14.51 -11.97
CA ALA A 277 23.58 13.42 -11.01
C ALA A 277 24.85 13.64 -10.16
N ALA A 278 24.72 13.48 -8.85
CA ALA A 278 25.87 13.47 -7.96
C ALA A 278 26.75 12.24 -8.27
N TYR A 279 28.04 12.48 -8.43
CA TYR A 279 29.03 11.42 -8.72
C TYR A 279 29.06 10.41 -7.56
N ARG A 280 29.22 9.14 -7.90
CA ARG A 280 29.30 8.02 -6.96
C ARG A 280 30.42 7.08 -7.39
N GLY A 281 31.02 6.37 -6.44
CA GLY A 281 32.11 5.43 -6.72
C GLY A 281 33.47 6.04 -6.43
N LEU A 282 34.49 5.49 -7.07
CA LEU A 282 35.88 5.87 -6.88
C LEU A 282 36.33 6.90 -7.93
N LYS A 283 37.05 7.91 -7.49
CA LYS A 283 37.69 8.91 -8.34
C LYS A 283 39.12 9.11 -7.91
N THR A 284 40.05 9.16 -8.89
CA THR A 284 41.47 9.48 -8.60
C THR A 284 41.70 10.95 -8.83
N GLU A 285 42.17 11.66 -7.81
CA GLU A 285 42.56 13.08 -7.86
C GLU A 285 43.98 13.21 -7.29
N ASN A 286 44.90 13.80 -8.06
CA ASN A 286 46.29 14.00 -7.66
C ASN A 286 46.99 12.71 -7.15
N GLY A 287 46.72 11.58 -7.78
CA GLY A 287 47.28 10.28 -7.40
C GLY A 287 46.63 9.62 -6.17
N LYS A 288 45.65 10.28 -5.52
CA LYS A 288 44.93 9.74 -4.38
C LYS A 288 43.52 9.27 -4.81
N VAL A 289 43.15 8.08 -4.36
CA VAL A 289 41.78 7.58 -4.56
C VAL A 289 40.86 8.22 -3.54
N ILE A 290 39.82 8.86 -4.01
CA ILE A 290 38.73 9.47 -3.23
C ILE A 290 37.46 8.70 -3.51
N GLY A 291 36.67 8.46 -2.48
CA GLY A 291 35.40 7.75 -2.60
C GLY A 291 34.21 8.68 -2.45
N PHE A 292 33.19 8.45 -3.26
CA PHE A 292 31.88 9.09 -3.12
C PHE A 292 30.83 8.00 -2.83
N THR A 293 30.09 8.19 -1.74
CA THR A 293 29.09 7.25 -1.23
C THR A 293 27.94 7.06 -2.22
N PRO A 294 27.05 6.06 -2.02
CA PRO A 294 25.82 5.94 -2.81
C PRO A 294 24.92 7.17 -2.74
N LEU A 295 25.07 8.04 -1.75
CA LEU A 295 24.37 9.32 -1.63
C LEU A 295 25.08 10.46 -2.38
N GLY A 296 26.20 10.18 -3.06
CA GLY A 296 26.99 11.17 -3.83
C GLY A 296 27.90 12.07 -2.99
N ARG A 297 27.96 11.92 -1.65
CA ARG A 297 28.86 12.70 -0.80
C ARG A 297 30.24 12.05 -0.69
N GLN A 298 31.29 12.84 -0.59
CA GLN A 298 32.63 12.32 -0.32
C GLN A 298 32.63 11.49 0.97
N ALA A 299 33.26 10.32 0.91
CA ALA A 299 33.28 9.37 2.01
C ALA A 299 34.31 9.73 3.08
N PHE A 300 33.85 9.87 4.31
CA PHE A 300 34.63 9.97 5.55
C PHE A 300 33.99 9.08 6.60
N ASP A 301 34.74 8.08 7.10
CA ASP A 301 34.22 6.97 7.93
C ASP A 301 33.00 6.28 7.31
N ASP A 302 33.06 6.08 5.99
CA ASP A 302 31.87 5.62 5.24
C ASP A 302 32.24 4.62 4.13
N GLY A 303 31.21 3.87 3.67
CA GLY A 303 31.30 2.90 2.59
C GLY A 303 31.01 3.51 1.23
N VAL A 304 31.77 3.09 0.24
CA VAL A 304 31.61 3.48 -1.16
C VAL A 304 31.35 2.23 -2.00
N LYS A 305 30.32 2.30 -2.84
CA LYS A 305 30.05 1.27 -3.84
C LYS A 305 30.55 1.74 -5.19
N ASP A 306 31.41 0.92 -5.84
CA ASP A 306 31.87 1.16 -7.20
C ASP A 306 31.70 -0.13 -8.00
N GLY A 307 30.89 -0.09 -9.04
CA GLY A 307 30.44 -1.29 -9.73
C GLY A 307 29.73 -2.27 -8.78
N ASN A 308 30.25 -3.49 -8.67
CA ASN A 308 29.74 -4.51 -7.74
C ASN A 308 30.48 -4.55 -6.41
N ASP A 309 31.54 -3.76 -6.25
CA ASP A 309 32.43 -3.82 -5.10
C ASP A 309 32.14 -2.70 -4.10
N TRP A 310 32.49 -2.98 -2.84
CA TRP A 310 32.39 -2.05 -1.74
C TRP A 310 33.78 -1.75 -1.18
N TYR A 311 33.99 -0.49 -0.87
CA TYR A 311 35.22 0.05 -0.30
C TYR A 311 34.91 0.82 0.98
N TYR A 312 35.87 0.94 1.87
CA TYR A 312 35.74 1.74 3.08
C TYR A 312 36.81 2.82 3.13
N PHE A 313 36.36 4.01 3.46
CA PHE A 313 37.21 5.17 3.69
C PHE A 313 37.16 5.56 5.16
N ASP A 314 38.32 5.77 5.80
CA ASP A 314 38.40 6.20 7.19
C ASP A 314 37.98 7.66 7.39
N ALA A 315 38.03 8.14 8.65
CA ALA A 315 37.64 9.52 9.00
C ALA A 315 38.52 10.58 8.32
N ALA A 316 39.71 10.24 7.84
CA ALA A 316 40.58 11.12 7.07
C ALA A 316 40.31 11.03 5.55
N GLY A 317 39.38 10.21 5.12
CA GLY A 317 39.05 9.98 3.72
C GLY A 317 40.07 9.12 2.98
N ASN A 318 40.83 8.25 3.67
CA ASN A 318 41.76 7.31 3.06
C ASN A 318 41.09 5.95 2.89
N MET A 319 41.22 5.35 1.69
CA MET A 319 40.74 4.01 1.42
C MET A 319 41.50 2.98 2.27
N LYS A 320 40.79 2.13 2.96
CA LYS A 320 41.38 1.06 3.80
C LYS A 320 41.63 -0.19 2.97
N LYS A 321 42.80 -0.74 3.16
CA LYS A 321 43.27 -1.98 2.53
C LYS A 321 43.83 -2.92 3.62
N ASP A 322 43.72 -4.24 3.41
CA ASP A 322 44.11 -5.23 4.38
C ASP A 322 43.61 -4.93 5.80
N TYR A 323 42.33 -4.57 5.89
CA TYR A 323 41.78 -3.94 7.08
C TYR A 323 40.47 -4.60 7.57
N TRP A 324 40.43 -4.90 8.89
CA TRP A 324 39.23 -5.31 9.56
C TRP A 324 38.44 -4.13 10.09
N ARG A 325 37.20 -3.99 9.66
CA ARG A 325 36.25 -3.00 10.16
C ARG A 325 35.19 -3.68 11.03
N THR A 326 34.91 -3.10 12.19
CA THR A 326 33.75 -3.49 13.00
C THR A 326 32.65 -2.46 12.78
N LYS A 327 31.44 -2.92 12.39
CA LYS A 327 30.27 -2.07 12.22
C LYS A 327 29.02 -2.88 12.55
N ASP A 328 28.09 -2.28 13.31
CA ASP A 328 26.78 -2.86 13.66
C ASP A 328 26.88 -4.30 14.19
N GLY A 329 27.84 -4.55 15.08
CA GLY A 329 28.10 -5.87 15.67
C GLY A 329 28.65 -6.92 14.69
N GLY A 330 29.03 -6.53 13.47
CA GLY A 330 29.68 -7.38 12.48
C GLY A 330 31.12 -6.98 12.24
N LYS A 331 31.97 -7.95 11.85
CA LYS A 331 33.34 -7.71 11.36
C LYS A 331 33.37 -7.93 9.85
N TYR A 332 34.05 -7.03 9.16
CA TYR A 332 34.17 -7.01 7.69
C TYR A 332 35.62 -6.86 7.31
N TYR A 333 36.08 -7.51 6.25
CA TYR A 333 37.46 -7.43 5.81
C TYR A 333 37.57 -6.79 4.42
N TYR A 334 38.37 -5.75 4.34
CA TYR A 334 38.75 -5.08 3.09
C TYR A 334 40.11 -5.59 2.65
N GLN A 335 40.19 -6.09 1.44
CA GLN A 335 41.34 -6.80 0.87
C GLN A 335 42.47 -5.83 0.51
N ALA A 336 43.61 -6.35 -0.01
CA ALA A 336 44.78 -5.57 -0.44
C ALA A 336 44.47 -4.56 -1.55
N ASP A 337 43.45 -4.84 -2.37
CA ASP A 337 42.95 -3.93 -3.41
C ASP A 337 41.95 -2.93 -2.88
N GLY A 338 41.53 -3.04 -1.62
CA GLY A 338 40.53 -2.22 -0.96
C GLY A 338 39.09 -2.76 -1.05
N THR A 339 38.84 -3.83 -1.82
CA THR A 339 37.49 -4.39 -1.99
C THR A 339 37.04 -5.15 -0.75
N LEU A 340 35.75 -5.05 -0.43
CA LEU A 340 35.13 -5.83 0.64
C LEU A 340 35.09 -7.32 0.25
N ALA A 341 35.71 -8.15 1.08
CA ALA A 341 35.62 -9.60 0.88
C ALA A 341 34.20 -10.11 1.12
N ARG A 342 33.62 -10.81 0.13
CA ARG A 342 32.26 -11.36 0.19
C ARG A 342 32.21 -12.77 -0.39
N ASN A 343 31.34 -13.60 0.17
CA ASN A 343 31.02 -14.97 -0.26
C ASN A 343 32.28 -15.83 -0.53
N LYS A 344 33.30 -15.68 0.30
CA LYS A 344 34.57 -16.44 0.13
C LYS A 344 35.27 -16.74 1.43
N GLY A 345 36.07 -17.82 1.41
CA GLY A 345 37.04 -18.12 2.44
C GLY A 345 38.35 -17.40 2.16
N LEU A 346 38.95 -16.83 3.19
CA LEU A 346 40.27 -16.16 3.11
C LEU A 346 41.16 -16.58 4.29
N LYS A 347 42.44 -16.72 4.04
CA LYS A 347 43.45 -16.93 5.07
C LYS A 347 44.07 -15.58 5.42
N ILE A 348 43.82 -15.10 6.62
CA ILE A 348 44.27 -13.80 7.10
C ILE A 348 44.99 -13.99 8.43
N GLY A 349 46.25 -13.52 8.53
CA GLY A 349 47.03 -13.70 9.75
C GLY A 349 47.18 -15.16 10.19
N GLY A 350 47.29 -16.11 9.24
CA GLY A 350 47.43 -17.55 9.51
C GLY A 350 46.11 -18.31 9.72
N ASN A 351 44.99 -17.66 9.97
CA ASN A 351 43.68 -18.26 10.22
C ASN A 351 42.77 -18.19 8.99
N TRP A 352 41.92 -19.20 8.79
CA TRP A 352 40.89 -19.20 7.79
C TRP A 352 39.62 -18.56 8.31
N TYR A 353 39.06 -17.62 7.57
CA TYR A 353 37.78 -16.96 7.79
C TYR A 353 36.83 -17.22 6.64
N TYR A 354 35.54 -17.12 6.89
CA TYR A 354 34.55 -17.05 5.84
C TYR A 354 33.78 -15.73 5.95
N LEU A 355 33.79 -14.97 4.86
CA LEU A 355 33.02 -13.75 4.72
C LEU A 355 31.74 -14.09 3.97
N THR A 356 30.59 -13.80 4.56
CA THR A 356 29.27 -14.10 4.01
C THR A 356 29.00 -13.29 2.75
N ASP A 357 27.87 -13.50 2.12
CA ASP A 357 27.42 -12.72 0.96
C ASP A 357 27.31 -11.21 1.28
N SER A 358 26.90 -10.84 2.50
CA SER A 358 26.92 -9.46 2.98
C SER A 358 28.31 -8.92 3.33
N GLY A 359 29.36 -9.75 3.26
CA GLY A 359 30.72 -9.43 3.69
C GLY A 359 30.97 -9.58 5.19
N LYS A 360 29.95 -9.94 5.99
CA LYS A 360 30.10 -10.14 7.41
C LYS A 360 30.90 -11.41 7.71
N MET A 361 31.86 -11.34 8.63
CA MET A 361 32.61 -12.50 9.13
C MET A 361 31.63 -13.52 9.73
N HIS A 362 31.73 -14.76 9.25
CA HIS A 362 30.91 -15.87 9.72
C HIS A 362 31.46 -16.45 11.03
N THR A 363 30.57 -16.82 11.94
CA THR A 363 30.85 -17.61 13.13
C THR A 363 29.82 -18.73 13.27
N GLY A 364 30.19 -19.83 13.91
CA GLY A 364 29.31 -20.96 14.05
C GLY A 364 29.39 -21.97 12.91
N TRP A 365 28.32 -22.75 12.75
CA TRP A 365 28.27 -23.83 11.78
C TRP A 365 28.04 -23.35 10.34
N ARG A 366 28.74 -23.99 9.38
CA ARG A 366 28.56 -23.78 7.94
C ARG A 366 28.58 -25.10 7.19
N ASN A 367 27.61 -25.32 6.31
CA ASN A 367 27.61 -26.47 5.40
C ASN A 367 28.12 -26.03 4.03
N LYS A 368 29.01 -26.83 3.44
CA LYS A 368 29.53 -26.61 2.08
C LYS A 368 29.96 -27.94 1.48
N ASP A 369 29.57 -28.19 0.24
CA ASP A 369 29.97 -29.38 -0.56
C ASP A 369 29.78 -30.71 0.19
N GLY A 370 28.65 -30.84 0.92
CA GLY A 370 28.30 -32.03 1.71
C GLY A 370 29.05 -32.16 3.05
N TYR A 371 29.96 -31.26 3.35
CA TYR A 371 30.69 -31.24 4.62
C TYR A 371 30.18 -30.12 5.53
N ARG A 372 30.43 -30.33 6.84
CA ARG A 372 30.08 -29.36 7.86
C ARG A 372 31.35 -28.79 8.49
N TYR A 373 31.40 -27.47 8.64
CA TYR A 373 32.52 -26.70 9.15
C TYR A 373 32.06 -25.88 10.36
N TYR A 374 32.98 -25.54 11.25
CA TYR A 374 32.70 -24.66 12.37
C TYR A 374 33.72 -23.53 12.47
N TYR A 375 33.22 -22.31 12.56
CA TYR A 375 34.01 -21.11 12.80
C TYR A 375 33.77 -20.65 14.24
N ASN A 376 34.83 -20.52 15.03
CA ASN A 376 34.74 -20.15 16.46
C ASN A 376 34.27 -18.69 16.63
N SER A 377 34.18 -18.19 17.85
CA SER A 377 33.74 -16.82 18.15
C SER A 377 34.64 -15.73 17.58
N TYR A 378 35.89 -16.05 17.25
CA TYR A 378 36.82 -15.16 16.57
C TYR A 378 36.70 -15.23 15.05
N GLY A 379 35.84 -16.08 14.51
CA GLY A 379 35.68 -16.34 13.09
C GLY A 379 36.71 -17.30 12.50
N HIS A 380 37.56 -17.90 13.30
CA HIS A 380 38.58 -18.85 12.82
C HIS A 380 37.95 -20.20 12.53
N LEU A 381 38.20 -20.76 11.36
CA LEU A 381 37.85 -22.14 11.03
C LEU A 381 38.56 -23.10 12.00
N VAL A 382 37.81 -23.97 12.66
CA VAL A 382 38.37 -25.03 13.50
C VAL A 382 38.90 -26.13 12.58
N MET A 383 40.19 -26.42 12.67
CA MET A 383 40.90 -27.40 11.85
C MET A 383 41.77 -28.28 12.70
N ASN A 384 41.94 -29.55 12.30
CA ASN A 384 42.85 -30.53 12.88
C ASN A 384 42.79 -30.59 14.42
N GLY A 385 41.57 -30.55 14.98
CA GLY A 385 41.37 -30.47 16.42
C GLY A 385 39.93 -30.75 16.83
N THR A 386 39.67 -30.52 18.12
CA THR A 386 38.35 -30.68 18.73
C THR A 386 37.83 -29.37 19.31
N ILE A 387 36.52 -29.20 19.33
CA ILE A 387 35.85 -28.13 20.08
C ILE A 387 34.61 -28.68 20.78
N THR A 388 34.35 -28.22 21.97
CA THR A 388 33.13 -28.58 22.72
C THR A 388 32.12 -27.44 22.61
N ILE A 389 30.93 -27.74 22.08
CA ILE A 389 29.84 -26.81 21.90
C ILE A 389 28.61 -27.38 22.60
N ASN A 390 28.05 -26.65 23.55
CA ASN A 390 26.89 -27.08 24.34
C ASN A 390 27.05 -28.50 24.95
N GLY A 391 28.25 -28.80 25.47
CA GLY A 391 28.56 -30.09 26.10
C GLY A 391 28.89 -31.23 25.11
N VAL A 392 28.81 -31.01 23.80
CA VAL A 392 29.13 -32.00 22.77
C VAL A 392 30.49 -31.68 22.14
N THR A 393 31.40 -32.66 22.13
CA THR A 393 32.73 -32.52 21.51
C THR A 393 32.70 -32.94 20.05
N TYR A 394 33.12 -32.03 19.20
CA TYR A 394 33.21 -32.19 17.74
C TYR A 394 34.67 -32.27 17.32
N ARG A 395 34.99 -33.16 16.39
CA ARG A 395 36.32 -33.32 15.84
C ARG A 395 36.36 -32.92 14.38
N PHE A 396 37.40 -32.20 13.96
CA PHE A 396 37.59 -31.71 12.62
C PHE A 396 38.92 -32.21 12.04
N ASP A 397 38.92 -32.49 10.72
CA ASP A 397 40.12 -32.89 9.99
C ASP A 397 41.04 -31.68 9.67
N ALA A 398 42.14 -31.94 8.95
CA ALA A 398 43.11 -30.93 8.54
C ALA A 398 42.52 -29.91 7.54
N TYR A 399 41.37 -30.17 6.95
CA TYR A 399 40.64 -29.28 6.05
C TYR A 399 39.48 -28.54 6.77
N GLY A 400 39.31 -28.76 8.07
CA GLY A 400 38.23 -28.20 8.86
C GLY A 400 36.86 -28.87 8.64
N ARG A 401 36.83 -30.04 8.01
CA ARG A 401 35.60 -30.80 7.81
C ARG A 401 35.26 -31.55 9.08
N LEU A 402 34.00 -31.45 9.52
CA LEU A 402 33.53 -32.20 10.68
C LEU A 402 33.64 -33.72 10.40
N MET A 403 34.43 -34.41 11.19
CA MET A 403 34.59 -35.86 11.08
C MET A 403 33.37 -36.64 11.57
N ASN A 404 32.58 -36.00 12.48
CA ASN A 404 31.44 -36.61 13.17
C ASN A 404 30.12 -35.90 12.77
N SER A 405 29.87 -35.63 11.51
CA SER A 405 28.60 -35.02 11.10
C SER A 405 27.51 -36.09 10.96
N PRO A 406 26.28 -35.86 11.49
CA PRO A 406 25.16 -36.71 11.17
C PRO A 406 24.94 -36.80 9.66
N ARG A 407 24.93 -38.04 9.17
CA ARG A 407 24.62 -38.37 7.77
C ARG A 407 23.67 -39.52 7.73
N ARG A 408 23.11 -39.84 6.57
CA ARG A 408 22.34 -41.06 6.40
C ARG A 408 23.26 -42.26 6.53
N ILE A 409 23.12 -43.01 7.64
CA ILE A 409 23.88 -44.25 7.91
C ILE A 409 23.31 -45.40 7.09
N SER A 410 21.98 -45.47 7.02
CA SER A 410 21.30 -46.53 6.28
C SER A 410 19.99 -46.04 5.66
N VAL A 411 19.54 -46.76 4.65
CA VAL A 411 18.20 -46.69 4.11
C VAL A 411 17.73 -48.10 3.79
N PHE A 412 16.47 -48.36 4.04
CA PHE A 412 15.80 -49.62 3.63
C PHE A 412 14.39 -49.32 3.15
N SER A 413 13.94 -50.08 2.17
CA SER A 413 12.60 -49.91 1.61
C SER A 413 11.91 -51.25 1.38
N THR A 414 10.58 -51.28 1.43
CA THR A 414 9.75 -52.37 1.03
C THR A 414 8.63 -51.89 0.11
N VAL A 415 8.32 -52.69 -0.91
CA VAL A 415 7.21 -52.39 -1.84
C VAL A 415 5.94 -53.08 -1.35
N SER A 416 4.87 -52.30 -1.26
CA SER A 416 3.56 -52.83 -0.84
C SER A 416 2.78 -53.38 -2.03
N THR A 417 2.19 -54.55 -1.81
CA THR A 417 1.16 -55.15 -2.67
C THR A 417 -0.21 -55.23 -1.97
N ASN A 418 -0.34 -54.55 -0.84
CA ASN A 418 -1.58 -54.54 -0.06
C ASN A 418 -2.69 -53.74 -0.75
N ASN A 419 -3.94 -54.07 -0.38
CA ASN A 419 -5.09 -53.25 -0.76
C ASN A 419 -5.05 -51.86 -0.08
N TYR A 420 -6.03 -51.03 -0.36
CA TYR A 420 -6.13 -49.67 0.18
C TYR A 420 -5.99 -49.63 1.70
N ASN A 421 -6.77 -50.44 2.43
CA ASN A 421 -6.76 -50.43 3.89
C ASN A 421 -5.41 -50.86 4.48
N GLY A 422 -4.79 -51.88 3.94
CA GLY A 422 -3.46 -52.34 4.35
C GLY A 422 -2.40 -51.30 4.05
N THR A 423 -2.47 -50.66 2.87
CA THR A 423 -1.56 -49.55 2.49
C THR A 423 -1.76 -48.34 3.38
N TYR A 424 -2.99 -47.97 3.69
CA TYR A 424 -3.29 -46.89 4.65
C TYR A 424 -2.68 -47.16 6.03
N ASN A 425 -2.93 -48.38 6.57
CA ASN A 425 -2.47 -48.75 7.90
C ASN A 425 -0.94 -48.76 8.02
N MET A 426 -0.22 -49.32 7.05
CA MET A 426 1.24 -49.36 7.10
C MET A 426 1.86 -47.98 6.93
N THR A 427 1.27 -47.16 6.03
CA THR A 427 1.72 -45.76 5.85
C THR A 427 1.55 -44.99 7.14
N LYS A 428 0.37 -45.05 7.76
CA LYS A 428 0.08 -44.38 9.01
C LYS A 428 1.03 -44.82 10.13
N ALA A 429 1.22 -46.14 10.29
CA ALA A 429 2.12 -46.68 11.29
C ALA A 429 3.58 -46.27 11.07
N LEU A 430 4.06 -46.28 9.81
CA LEU A 430 5.42 -45.88 9.48
C LEU A 430 5.69 -44.40 9.77
N LEU A 431 4.73 -43.52 9.42
CA LEU A 431 4.89 -42.08 9.58
C LEU A 431 4.95 -41.60 11.04
N TYR A 432 4.47 -42.39 12.03
CA TYR A 432 4.67 -42.11 13.44
C TYR A 432 6.16 -42.08 13.82
N PHE A 433 7.05 -42.74 13.07
CA PHE A 433 8.48 -42.80 13.30
C PHE A 433 9.25 -41.70 12.58
N ASN A 434 8.57 -40.87 11.76
CA ASN A 434 9.26 -39.79 11.05
C ASN A 434 9.77 -38.72 12.03
N GLN A 435 11.07 -38.43 11.92
CA GLN A 435 11.80 -37.47 12.77
C GLN A 435 12.00 -37.97 14.24
N VAL A 436 11.67 -39.21 14.57
CA VAL A 436 11.93 -39.76 15.90
C VAL A 436 13.43 -39.90 16.13
N THR A 437 13.89 -39.41 17.28
CA THR A 437 15.28 -39.50 17.72
C THR A 437 15.42 -40.54 18.81
N ILE A 438 16.43 -41.43 18.68
CA ILE A 438 16.78 -42.44 19.65
C ILE A 438 18.08 -41.99 20.31
N GLN A 439 18.01 -41.63 21.61
CA GLN A 439 19.17 -41.17 22.36
C GLN A 439 20.16 -42.32 22.65
N PRO A 440 21.44 -42.02 22.96
CA PRO A 440 22.37 -43.04 23.43
C PRO A 440 21.81 -43.93 24.55
N GLY A 441 21.86 -45.23 24.36
CA GLY A 441 21.33 -46.24 25.29
C GLY A 441 19.81 -46.41 25.28
N GLN A 442 19.07 -45.56 24.59
CA GLN A 442 17.62 -45.64 24.52
C GLN A 442 17.15 -46.79 23.65
N THR A 443 16.08 -47.46 24.10
CA THR A 443 15.37 -48.49 23.35
C THR A 443 14.05 -47.92 22.84
N LEU A 444 13.86 -47.93 21.52
CA LEU A 444 12.61 -47.61 20.85
C LEU A 444 11.73 -48.84 20.72
N SER A 445 10.47 -48.77 21.11
CA SER A 445 9.43 -49.78 20.95
C SER A 445 8.47 -49.37 19.81
N PHE A 446 8.14 -50.28 18.92
CA PHE A 446 7.18 -50.01 17.87
C PHE A 446 5.82 -49.56 18.43
N PHE A 447 5.25 -50.36 19.35
CA PHE A 447 3.99 -49.99 19.99
C PHE A 447 4.11 -48.89 21.03
N GLY A 448 5.31 -48.64 21.54
CA GLY A 448 5.60 -47.44 22.39
C GLY A 448 5.44 -46.12 21.63
N ILE A 449 5.64 -46.13 20.31
CA ILE A 449 5.44 -44.98 19.40
C ILE A 449 4.10 -45.03 18.70
N ALA A 450 3.77 -46.16 18.04
CA ALA A 450 2.58 -46.25 17.19
C ALA A 450 1.28 -46.53 17.97
N GLY A 451 1.39 -46.95 19.24
CA GLY A 451 0.24 -47.37 20.03
C GLY A 451 -0.38 -48.67 19.56
N PRO A 452 -1.58 -49.04 20.01
CA PRO A 452 -2.21 -50.34 19.72
C PRO A 452 -2.54 -50.57 18.23
N CYS A 453 -2.53 -49.58 17.39
CA CYS A 453 -2.86 -49.64 15.97
C CYS A 453 -4.28 -50.22 15.68
N GLY A 454 -5.23 -49.98 16.59
CA GLY A 454 -6.60 -50.45 16.52
C GLY A 454 -7.58 -49.43 15.94
N LYS A 455 -8.87 -49.78 16.00
CA LYS A 455 -9.97 -48.90 15.53
C LYS A 455 -9.96 -47.54 16.22
N ALA A 456 -9.72 -47.51 17.53
CA ALA A 456 -9.70 -46.28 18.33
C ALA A 456 -8.58 -45.32 17.90
N GLN A 457 -7.47 -45.83 17.32
CA GLN A 457 -6.38 -45.04 16.77
C GLN A 457 -6.60 -44.73 15.26
N GLY A 458 -7.78 -45.02 14.72
CA GLY A 458 -8.15 -44.73 13.34
C GLY A 458 -7.44 -45.61 12.31
N PHE A 459 -7.11 -46.87 12.68
CA PHE A 459 -6.66 -47.87 11.72
C PHE A 459 -7.87 -48.58 11.09
N LEU A 460 -7.72 -49.06 9.87
CA LEU A 460 -8.76 -49.66 9.08
C LEU A 460 -8.69 -51.22 9.19
N PRO A 461 -9.78 -51.96 8.95
CA PRO A 461 -9.73 -53.41 8.79
C PRO A 461 -8.90 -53.78 7.57
N GLY A 462 -7.84 -54.56 7.75
CA GLY A 462 -6.92 -55.00 6.70
C GLY A 462 -6.58 -56.48 6.86
N GLY A 463 -5.90 -57.06 5.87
CA GLY A 463 -5.49 -58.45 5.90
C GLY A 463 -4.51 -58.76 7.01
N VAL A 464 -4.80 -59.79 7.81
CA VAL A 464 -3.92 -60.38 8.82
C VAL A 464 -3.79 -61.85 8.57
N VAL A 465 -2.79 -62.52 9.15
CA VAL A 465 -2.67 -63.98 9.01
C VAL A 465 -3.90 -64.64 9.63
N GLY A 466 -4.69 -65.29 8.77
CA GLY A 466 -5.92 -65.99 9.16
C GLY A 466 -7.21 -65.18 9.05
N GLY A 467 -7.19 -63.97 8.43
CA GLY A 467 -8.42 -63.22 8.24
C GLY A 467 -8.23 -61.71 8.05
N VAL A 468 -9.18 -60.95 8.59
CA VAL A 468 -9.20 -59.49 8.57
C VAL A 468 -9.20 -58.93 10.00
N GLY A 469 -8.35 -57.96 10.28
CA GLY A 469 -8.27 -57.32 11.59
C GLY A 469 -7.86 -55.84 11.47
N TYR A 470 -8.17 -55.05 12.50
CA TYR A 470 -7.71 -53.66 12.53
C TYR A 470 -6.18 -53.58 12.56
N GLY A 471 -5.61 -52.68 11.81
CA GLY A 471 -4.15 -52.52 11.69
C GLY A 471 -3.49 -53.55 10.75
N GLY A 472 -4.25 -54.36 10.00
CA GLY A 472 -3.66 -55.22 8.98
C GLY A 472 -2.75 -54.44 8.04
N GLY A 473 -1.51 -54.92 7.83
CA GLY A 473 -0.45 -54.24 7.04
C GLY A 473 0.68 -53.61 7.88
N ILE A 474 0.50 -53.31 9.17
CA ILE A 474 1.53 -52.62 9.99
C ILE A 474 2.84 -53.41 10.14
N CYS A 475 2.80 -54.75 10.00
CA CYS A 475 4.00 -55.57 10.02
C CYS A 475 5.00 -55.20 8.90
N GLN A 476 4.52 -54.67 7.75
CA GLN A 476 5.41 -54.18 6.70
C GLN A 476 6.13 -52.88 7.14
N ALA A 477 5.45 -51.96 7.84
CA ALA A 477 6.10 -50.80 8.43
C ALA A 477 7.16 -51.20 9.45
N SER A 478 6.84 -52.13 10.34
CA SER A 478 7.80 -52.71 11.29
C SER A 478 9.01 -53.34 10.60
N THR A 479 8.79 -54.14 9.54
CA THR A 479 9.86 -54.78 8.77
C THR A 479 10.75 -53.75 8.06
N THR A 480 10.15 -52.64 7.54
CA THR A 480 10.92 -51.57 6.90
C THR A 480 11.83 -50.86 7.92
N LEU A 481 11.33 -50.55 9.12
CA LEU A 481 12.11 -50.01 10.24
C LEU A 481 13.23 -50.98 10.70
N TYR A 482 12.90 -52.25 10.83
CA TYR A 482 13.84 -53.32 11.18
C TYR A 482 15.00 -53.40 10.17
N GLY A 483 14.69 -53.39 8.87
CA GLY A 483 15.68 -53.45 7.82
C GLY A 483 16.62 -52.25 7.81
N ALA A 484 16.10 -51.05 8.07
CA ALA A 484 16.91 -49.85 8.21
C ALA A 484 17.79 -49.89 9.48
N ALA A 485 17.22 -50.31 10.61
CA ALA A 485 17.95 -50.44 11.87
C ALA A 485 19.12 -51.44 11.82
N LEU A 486 18.88 -52.62 11.18
CA LEU A 486 19.93 -53.60 10.93
C LEU A 486 21.10 -53.01 10.13
N ARG A 487 20.78 -52.29 9.02
CA ARG A 487 21.76 -51.70 8.13
C ARG A 487 22.49 -50.48 8.72
N ALA A 488 21.89 -49.87 9.76
CA ALA A 488 22.54 -48.86 10.57
C ALA A 488 23.41 -49.41 11.69
N GLY A 489 23.46 -50.72 11.85
CA GLY A 489 24.24 -51.35 12.94
C GLY A 489 23.60 -51.21 14.31
N LEU A 490 22.32 -50.84 14.43
CA LEU A 490 21.60 -50.71 15.68
C LEU A 490 21.33 -52.07 16.30
N THR A 491 21.21 -52.13 17.61
CA THR A 491 20.89 -53.39 18.33
C THR A 491 19.42 -53.71 18.28
N ILE A 492 19.09 -54.91 17.84
CA ILE A 492 17.71 -55.42 17.84
C ILE A 492 17.46 -56.11 19.16
N VAL A 493 16.72 -55.47 20.06
CA VAL A 493 16.40 -55.98 21.38
C VAL A 493 15.28 -57.01 21.35
N GLN A 494 14.30 -56.78 20.48
CA GLN A 494 13.18 -57.70 20.32
C GLN A 494 12.75 -57.72 18.84
N ARG A 495 12.60 -58.92 18.26
CA ARG A 495 12.05 -59.18 16.95
C ARG A 495 11.37 -60.54 16.91
N ARG A 496 10.26 -60.64 16.24
CA ARG A 496 9.60 -61.91 15.95
C ARG A 496 9.36 -62.01 14.44
N ASN A 497 9.62 -63.16 13.82
CA ASN A 497 9.25 -63.44 12.44
C ASN A 497 7.74 -63.79 12.33
N HIS A 498 7.18 -63.65 11.14
CA HIS A 498 5.82 -64.08 10.87
C HIS A 498 5.67 -65.62 10.95
N SER A 499 4.44 -66.08 11.04
CA SER A 499 4.12 -67.53 10.98
C SER A 499 4.26 -68.09 9.57
N VAL A 500 4.20 -67.24 8.53
CA VAL A 500 4.46 -67.53 7.11
C VAL A 500 5.52 -66.57 6.57
N PRO A 501 6.38 -66.98 5.63
CA PRO A 501 7.35 -66.05 5.03
C PRO A 501 6.67 -64.85 4.39
N SER A 502 7.19 -63.66 4.64
CA SER A 502 6.73 -62.42 3.99
C SER A 502 7.18 -62.38 2.53
N THR A 503 6.37 -61.78 1.66
CA THR A 503 6.66 -61.66 0.22
C THR A 503 7.46 -60.40 -0.14
N TYR A 504 7.50 -59.42 0.75
CA TYR A 504 8.11 -58.09 0.51
C TYR A 504 9.56 -57.95 1.03
N VAL A 505 10.12 -59.02 1.64
CA VAL A 505 11.53 -59.12 2.01
C VAL A 505 12.05 -60.55 1.83
N PRO A 506 13.37 -60.76 1.67
CA PRO A 506 13.96 -62.09 1.69
C PRO A 506 13.62 -62.83 2.97
N ILE A 507 13.50 -64.17 2.88
CA ILE A 507 13.17 -65.03 4.01
C ILE A 507 14.15 -64.78 5.18
N GLY A 508 13.64 -64.67 6.40
CA GLY A 508 14.47 -64.42 7.60
C GLY A 508 14.73 -62.94 7.88
N GLN A 509 14.26 -62.01 7.03
CA GLN A 509 14.45 -60.58 7.21
C GLN A 509 13.17 -59.80 7.60
N ASP A 510 12.11 -60.49 7.90
CA ASP A 510 10.82 -59.92 8.32
C ASP A 510 10.78 -59.64 9.83
N ALA A 511 9.93 -58.69 10.24
CA ALA A 511 9.64 -58.39 11.64
C ALA A 511 8.17 -58.18 11.88
N MET A 512 7.51 -59.20 12.45
CA MET A 512 6.09 -59.19 12.81
C MET A 512 5.88 -58.40 14.12
N VAL A 513 4.81 -57.62 14.16
CA VAL A 513 4.31 -56.95 15.35
C VAL A 513 2.84 -57.24 15.57
N ASN A 514 2.46 -57.50 16.84
CA ASN A 514 1.07 -57.73 17.25
C ASN A 514 0.92 -57.22 18.69
N TYR A 515 0.05 -56.20 18.85
CA TYR A 515 -0.10 -55.51 20.13
C TYR A 515 -0.42 -56.52 21.26
N GLY A 516 0.28 -56.36 22.39
CA GLY A 516 0.15 -57.22 23.55
C GLY A 516 0.89 -58.57 23.46
N SER A 517 1.44 -58.97 22.26
CA SER A 517 2.10 -60.28 22.11
C SER A 517 3.49 -60.21 21.46
N SER A 518 3.71 -59.31 20.54
CA SER A 518 4.97 -59.20 19.77
C SER A 518 5.27 -57.75 19.41
N ASP A 519 6.48 -57.28 19.72
CA ASP A 519 6.94 -55.95 19.48
C ASP A 519 8.27 -55.94 18.71
N LEU A 520 8.57 -54.86 18.00
CA LEU A 520 9.90 -54.56 17.49
C LEU A 520 10.55 -53.57 18.43
N LYS A 521 11.69 -53.93 19.02
CA LYS A 521 12.47 -53.06 19.87
C LYS A 521 13.87 -52.89 19.35
N ILE A 522 14.27 -51.60 19.15
CA ILE A 522 15.55 -51.17 18.56
C ILE A 522 16.26 -50.29 19.57
N ARG A 523 17.53 -50.61 19.92
CA ARG A 523 18.33 -49.84 20.85
C ARG A 523 19.48 -49.15 20.13
N ASN A 524 19.72 -47.90 20.48
CA ASN A 524 20.86 -47.13 20.04
C ASN A 524 22.03 -47.31 21.05
N ASP A 525 23.01 -48.18 20.72
CA ASP A 525 24.19 -48.39 21.53
C ASP A 525 25.36 -47.46 21.18
N TYR A 526 25.15 -46.53 20.26
CA TYR A 526 26.14 -45.51 19.94
C TYR A 526 26.15 -44.42 21.02
N ASN A 527 27.29 -43.73 21.16
CA ASN A 527 27.45 -42.61 22.09
C ASN A 527 26.89 -41.27 21.54
N TYR A 528 26.09 -41.31 20.49
CA TYR A 528 25.41 -40.18 19.83
C TYR A 528 23.98 -40.57 19.50
N ALA A 529 23.13 -39.58 19.39
CA ALA A 529 21.73 -39.77 18.98
C ALA A 529 21.63 -40.19 17.50
N VAL A 530 20.70 -41.09 17.20
CA VAL A 530 20.32 -41.43 15.83
C VAL A 530 18.88 -40.99 15.61
N LYS A 531 18.58 -40.60 14.37
CA LYS A 531 17.28 -40.07 13.96
C LYS A 531 16.69 -40.89 12.85
N LEU A 532 15.44 -41.29 12.99
CA LEU A 532 14.69 -41.96 11.95
C LEU A 532 14.04 -40.92 11.03
N VAL A 533 14.12 -41.18 9.72
CA VAL A 533 13.39 -40.43 8.70
C VAL A 533 12.59 -41.45 7.89
N THR A 534 11.25 -41.35 7.96
CA THR A 534 10.37 -42.29 7.28
C THR A 534 9.43 -41.55 6.35
N TYR A 535 9.20 -42.12 5.18
CA TYR A 535 8.29 -41.59 4.18
C TYR A 535 7.80 -42.70 3.26
N VAL A 536 6.76 -42.39 2.48
CA VAL A 536 6.20 -43.27 1.48
C VAL A 536 6.19 -42.55 0.14
N SER A 537 6.62 -43.26 -0.91
CA SER A 537 6.60 -42.75 -2.28
C SER A 537 5.96 -43.82 -3.18
N GLY A 538 4.81 -43.49 -3.76
CA GLY A 538 3.97 -44.51 -4.42
C GLY A 538 3.63 -45.64 -3.46
N ASN A 539 3.92 -46.88 -3.87
CA ASN A 539 3.69 -48.08 -3.06
C ASN A 539 4.91 -48.50 -2.22
N THR A 540 5.95 -47.65 -2.16
CA THR A 540 7.20 -48.01 -1.50
C THR A 540 7.33 -47.25 -0.18
N LEU A 541 7.54 -48.02 0.89
CA LEU A 541 7.84 -47.53 2.24
C LEU A 541 9.35 -47.39 2.38
N TYR A 542 9.80 -46.26 2.92
CA TYR A 542 11.20 -45.99 3.18
C TYR A 542 11.41 -45.69 4.66
N ALA A 543 12.48 -46.25 5.20
CA ALA A 543 13.02 -45.88 6.49
C ALA A 543 14.54 -45.58 6.35
N GLU A 544 14.96 -44.46 6.85
CA GLU A 544 16.36 -44.05 6.92
C GLU A 544 16.79 -43.88 8.36
N VAL A 545 18.04 -44.20 8.65
CA VAL A 545 18.68 -43.90 9.93
C VAL A 545 19.76 -42.87 9.68
N TRP A 546 19.64 -41.72 10.34
CA TRP A 546 20.59 -40.63 10.28
C TRP A 546 21.35 -40.51 11.59
N GLY A 547 22.64 -40.32 11.54
CA GLY A 547 23.53 -40.18 12.70
C GLY A 547 24.98 -40.04 12.29
N ILE A 548 25.87 -40.19 13.24
CA ILE A 548 27.30 -40.23 12.98
C ILE A 548 27.66 -41.64 12.48
N GLN A 549 28.28 -41.76 11.31
CA GLN A 549 28.75 -43.05 10.80
C GLN A 549 29.84 -43.58 11.74
N PRO A 550 29.72 -44.80 12.25
CA PRO A 550 30.81 -45.43 13.01
C PRO A 550 32.08 -45.56 12.17
N ASP A 551 33.24 -45.33 12.76
CA ASP A 551 34.52 -45.35 12.05
C ASP A 551 34.95 -46.75 11.60
N TRP A 552 34.38 -47.80 12.23
CA TRP A 552 34.81 -49.17 12.01
C TRP A 552 34.07 -49.92 10.87
N PHE A 553 32.99 -49.35 10.34
CA PHE A 553 32.37 -49.87 9.10
C PHE A 553 31.81 -48.74 8.22
N ASP A 554 31.68 -48.99 6.93
CA ASP A 554 31.14 -48.05 5.93
C ASP A 554 29.71 -48.40 5.56
N SER A 555 29.38 -49.70 5.51
CA SER A 555 28.05 -50.23 5.19
C SER A 555 27.81 -51.56 5.87
N VAL A 556 26.53 -51.95 5.88
CA VAL A 556 26.08 -53.27 6.39
C VAL A 556 25.26 -53.97 5.31
N ASP A 557 25.61 -55.23 5.02
CA ASP A 557 24.83 -56.13 4.18
C ASP A 557 24.12 -57.17 5.02
N ILE A 558 22.92 -57.59 4.60
CA ILE A 558 22.13 -58.66 5.24
C ILE A 558 21.89 -59.77 4.24
N VAL A 559 22.43 -60.92 4.55
CA VAL A 559 22.26 -62.14 3.76
C VAL A 559 21.41 -63.16 4.53
N SER A 560 20.52 -63.87 3.85
CA SER A 560 19.65 -64.86 4.51
C SER A 560 19.29 -65.99 3.50
N TRP A 561 19.06 -67.17 4.03
CA TRP A 561 18.66 -68.35 3.25
C TRP A 561 17.87 -69.35 4.07
N LYS A 562 17.14 -70.24 3.38
CA LYS A 562 16.44 -71.34 4.01
C LYS A 562 17.40 -72.39 4.56
N THR A 563 17.13 -72.89 5.74
CA THR A 563 17.88 -73.99 6.39
C THR A 563 17.02 -75.24 6.50
N GLY A 564 15.73 -75.18 6.17
CA GLY A 564 14.76 -76.24 6.15
C GLY A 564 13.44 -75.78 5.53
N SER A 565 12.44 -76.66 5.52
CA SER A 565 11.12 -76.32 4.92
C SER A 565 10.46 -75.12 5.60
N ARG A 566 10.69 -74.90 6.87
CA ARG A 566 10.07 -73.85 7.70
C ARG A 566 11.08 -73.02 8.47
N SER A 567 12.37 -73.07 8.16
CA SER A 567 13.42 -72.35 8.87
C SER A 567 14.31 -71.57 7.97
N ALA A 568 14.81 -70.42 8.45
CA ALA A 568 15.78 -69.58 7.78
C ALA A 568 16.77 -68.98 8.77
N VAL A 569 17.98 -68.73 8.32
CA VAL A 569 18.99 -67.95 9.04
C VAL A 569 19.27 -66.67 8.27
N ALA A 570 19.72 -65.65 9.02
CA ALA A 570 20.18 -64.40 8.46
C ALA A 570 21.45 -63.96 9.16
N TYR A 571 22.33 -63.31 8.42
CA TYR A 571 23.60 -62.79 8.91
C TYR A 571 23.70 -61.29 8.55
N ARG A 572 24.21 -60.51 9.47
CA ARG A 572 24.58 -59.11 9.32
C ARG A 572 26.08 -59.05 9.11
N LYS A 573 26.51 -58.56 7.95
CA LYS A 573 27.91 -58.41 7.56
C LYS A 573 28.27 -56.91 7.54
N TYR A 574 29.21 -56.52 8.34
CA TYR A 574 29.75 -55.16 8.40
C TYR A 574 30.92 -55.04 7.41
N ILE A 575 30.89 -54.05 6.56
CA ILE A 575 31.86 -53.83 5.48
C ILE A 575 32.62 -52.56 5.74
N LYS A 576 33.97 -52.64 5.64
CA LYS A 576 34.91 -51.52 5.69
C LYS A 576 35.85 -51.59 4.51
N ASN A 577 35.98 -50.50 3.73
CA ASN A 577 36.81 -50.45 2.53
C ASN A 577 36.54 -51.62 1.56
N GLY A 578 35.27 -52.01 1.41
CA GLY A 578 34.86 -53.11 0.54
C GLY A 578 35.09 -54.52 1.10
N GLN A 579 35.63 -54.66 2.29
CA GLN A 579 35.87 -56.00 2.94
C GLN A 579 34.98 -56.19 4.14
N VAL A 580 34.55 -57.46 4.36
CA VAL A 580 33.76 -57.82 5.53
C VAL A 580 34.68 -57.84 6.76
N VAL A 581 34.44 -56.93 7.71
CA VAL A 581 35.24 -56.78 8.94
C VAL A 581 34.58 -57.44 10.16
N LYS A 582 33.28 -57.71 10.11
CA LYS A 582 32.54 -58.42 11.15
C LYS A 582 31.32 -59.11 10.52
N THR A 583 31.04 -60.32 10.98
CA THR A 583 29.78 -61.05 10.67
C THR A 583 29.08 -61.40 11.98
N GLU A 584 27.80 -61.15 12.01
CA GLU A 584 26.96 -61.44 13.17
C GLU A 584 25.74 -62.27 12.72
N GLN A 585 25.52 -63.41 13.37
CA GLN A 585 24.29 -64.19 13.08
C GLN A 585 23.11 -63.52 13.80
N LEU A 586 22.04 -63.27 13.05
CA LEU A 586 20.79 -62.77 13.57
C LEU A 586 19.94 -63.93 14.12
N PRO A 587 18.97 -63.69 15.01
CA PRO A 587 18.08 -64.72 15.50
C PRO A 587 17.41 -65.47 14.34
N SER A 588 17.51 -66.80 14.37
CA SER A 588 16.91 -67.66 13.35
C SER A 588 15.40 -67.49 13.25
N SER A 589 14.84 -67.63 12.07
CA SER A 589 13.41 -67.53 11.81
C SER A 589 12.81 -68.91 11.67
N TYR A 590 11.69 -69.15 12.34
CA TYR A 590 10.92 -70.36 12.25
C TYR A 590 9.47 -70.06 11.86
N TYR A 591 9.01 -70.59 10.74
CA TYR A 591 7.68 -70.34 10.17
C TYR A 591 6.78 -71.55 10.50
N SER A 592 5.69 -71.29 11.28
CA SER A 592 4.84 -72.33 11.82
C SER A 592 3.77 -72.83 10.81
N ARG A 593 3.59 -72.14 9.72
CA ARG A 593 2.61 -72.48 8.65
C ARG A 593 3.27 -72.56 7.29
#